data_f1697b55729425af3fb51ee34f0db3ab
#
_entry.id   f1697b55729425af3fb51ee34f0db3ab
#
_cell.length_a   1.000
_cell.length_b   1.000
_cell.length_c   1.000
_cell.angle_alpha   90.00
_cell.angle_beta   90.00
_cell.angle_gamma   90.00
#
_symmetry.space_group_name_H-M   'P 1'
#
loop_
_entity.id
_entity.type
_entity.pdbx_description
1 polymer ?
#
loop_
_entity_poly.entity_id
_entity_poly.type
_entity_poly.pdbx_seq_one_letter_code
_entity_poly.pdbx_strand_id
1 'polypeptide(L)'
;MKAIVVTDQAAGTAGMTLVERPEPQAAINDVVVQVYASGFVNTELGWPSTWTDRLDRDRTPSIPGHELAGVVTALGYGTTGLSVGQRVFGLTDWARDGTLAEYAAVEARNLAPLPGDVDFTVGASLPISGLTAWQGLFEHGRLQVGQSVLVHGAAGAVGSIVTQLAREAGAYVIG
;
A
#
# COMPACT_ATOMS: atom_id res chain seq x y z
N MET A 1 -8.53 5.76 18.03
CA MET A 1 -7.33 5.08 17.51
C MET A 1 -6.14 6.04 17.44
N LYS A 2 -4.95 5.51 17.58
CA LYS A 2 -3.73 6.29 17.31
C LYS A 2 -3.47 6.36 15.83
N ALA A 3 -3.05 7.53 15.35
CA ALA A 3 -2.67 7.74 13.95
C ALA A 3 -1.54 8.77 13.86
N ILE A 4 -0.70 8.64 12.84
CA ILE A 4 0.29 9.64 12.49
C ILE A 4 -0.34 10.56 11.45
N VAL A 5 -0.32 11.87 11.72
CA VAL A 5 -0.85 12.89 10.80
C VAL A 5 0.24 13.85 10.34
N VAL A 6 -0.01 14.50 9.21
CA VAL A 6 0.80 15.57 8.65
C VAL A 6 -0.07 16.80 8.39
N THR A 7 0.51 17.99 8.60
CA THR A 7 -0.18 19.30 8.44
C THR A 7 0.62 20.29 7.62
N ASP A 8 1.93 20.05 7.45
CA ASP A 8 2.84 20.95 6.73
C ASP A 8 3.79 20.14 5.85
N GLN A 9 3.64 20.31 4.54
CA GLN A 9 4.47 19.63 3.54
C GLN A 9 5.96 20.01 3.66
N ALA A 10 6.24 21.28 3.99
CA ALA A 10 7.61 21.77 4.08
C ALA A 10 8.38 21.15 5.25
N ALA A 11 7.68 20.72 6.30
CA ALA A 11 8.29 20.08 7.46
C ALA A 11 8.77 18.63 7.18
N GLY A 12 8.29 18.03 6.09
CA GLY A 12 8.63 16.63 5.74
C GLY A 12 8.33 15.67 6.89
N THR A 13 9.19 14.67 7.07
CA THR A 13 9.01 13.65 8.14
C THR A 13 9.10 14.24 9.57
N ALA A 14 9.76 15.38 9.76
CA ALA A 14 9.81 16.06 11.06
C ALA A 14 8.44 16.64 11.47
N GLY A 15 7.52 16.85 10.52
CA GLY A 15 6.16 17.31 10.76
C GLY A 15 5.16 16.20 11.06
N MET A 16 5.59 14.93 11.08
CA MET A 16 4.72 13.80 11.41
C MET A 16 4.42 13.79 12.92
N THR A 17 3.15 13.76 13.27
CA THR A 17 2.69 13.82 14.66
C THR A 17 1.77 12.67 15.00
N LEU A 18 1.99 12.02 16.15
CA LEU A 18 1.09 11.00 16.67
C LEU A 18 -0.09 11.67 17.39
N VAL A 19 -1.31 11.34 16.97
CA VAL A 19 -2.54 11.91 17.52
C VAL A 19 -3.59 10.83 17.75
N GLU A 20 -4.61 11.15 18.55
CA GLU A 20 -5.84 10.35 18.65
C GLU A 20 -6.85 10.80 17.57
N ARG A 21 -7.41 9.83 16.86
CA ARG A 21 -8.45 10.02 15.83
C ARG A 21 -9.60 9.05 16.09
N PRO A 22 -10.84 9.38 15.65
CA PRO A 22 -11.91 8.39 15.59
C PRO A 22 -11.50 7.20 14.73
N GLU A 23 -11.98 6.00 15.08
CA GLU A 23 -11.83 4.84 14.21
C GLU A 23 -12.62 5.03 12.92
N PRO A 24 -12.08 4.61 11.77
CA PRO A 24 -12.78 4.71 10.51
C PRO A 24 -13.98 3.75 10.47
N GLN A 25 -15.00 4.12 9.74
CA GLN A 25 -16.14 3.26 9.45
C GLN A 25 -16.04 2.73 8.02
N ALA A 26 -16.43 1.47 7.83
CA ALA A 26 -16.49 0.87 6.50
C ALA A 26 -17.64 1.50 5.68
N ALA A 27 -17.31 2.18 4.59
CA ALA A 27 -18.29 2.65 3.62
C ALA A 27 -18.82 1.47 2.75
N ILE A 28 -19.66 1.75 1.79
CA ILE A 28 -20.15 0.74 0.83
C ILE A 28 -18.94 0.12 0.10
N ASN A 29 -18.87 -1.21 0.08
CA ASN A 29 -17.79 -2.03 -0.49
C ASN A 29 -16.40 -1.82 0.17
N ASP A 30 -16.33 -1.16 1.32
CA ASP A 30 -15.10 -1.08 2.13
C ASP A 30 -15.02 -2.19 3.16
N VAL A 31 -13.84 -2.34 3.70
CA VAL A 31 -13.58 -3.03 4.97
C VAL A 31 -12.81 -2.10 5.91
N VAL A 32 -12.93 -2.30 7.22
CA VAL A 32 -11.99 -1.76 8.20
C VAL A 32 -10.95 -2.83 8.49
N VAL A 33 -9.69 -2.46 8.39
CA VAL A 33 -8.55 -3.32 8.69
C VAL A 33 -7.85 -2.79 9.94
N GLN A 34 -7.67 -3.65 10.95
CA GLN A 34 -6.70 -3.41 12.01
C GLN A 34 -5.31 -3.59 11.41
N VAL A 35 -4.53 -2.52 11.39
CA VAL A 35 -3.22 -2.49 10.74
C VAL A 35 -2.16 -3.07 11.67
N TYR A 36 -1.48 -4.11 11.21
CA TYR A 36 -0.35 -4.73 11.91
C TYR A 36 1.00 -4.29 11.35
N ALA A 37 1.03 -3.94 10.08
CA ALA A 37 2.18 -3.35 9.42
C ALA A 37 1.72 -2.41 8.29
N SER A 38 2.49 -1.35 8.06
CA SER A 38 2.28 -0.38 6.98
C SER A 38 3.60 -0.13 6.27
N GLY A 39 3.59 -0.20 4.93
CA GLY A 39 4.67 0.33 4.11
C GLY A 39 4.60 1.85 4.07
N PHE A 40 5.74 2.51 4.13
CA PHE A 40 5.86 3.96 4.01
C PHE A 40 7.22 4.35 3.44
N VAL A 41 7.20 5.24 2.47
CA VAL A 41 8.40 5.89 1.94
C VAL A 41 8.29 7.39 2.11
N ASN A 42 9.36 8.06 2.55
CA ASN A 42 9.37 9.49 2.83
C ASN A 42 8.96 10.36 1.62
N THR A 43 9.13 9.84 0.41
CA THR A 43 8.71 10.51 -0.83
C THR A 43 7.18 10.65 -0.95
N GLU A 44 6.40 9.86 -0.21
CA GLU A 44 4.93 9.99 -0.17
C GLU A 44 4.48 11.36 0.33
N LEU A 45 5.28 12.01 1.17
CA LEU A 45 5.03 13.39 1.61
C LEU A 45 5.20 14.43 0.50
N GLY A 46 5.77 14.04 -0.65
CA GLY A 46 5.82 14.87 -1.87
C GLY A 46 4.63 14.64 -2.81
N TRP A 47 3.79 13.63 -2.56
CA TRP A 47 2.67 13.35 -3.45
C TRP A 47 1.49 14.30 -3.20
N PRO A 48 0.88 14.85 -4.27
CA PRO A 48 -0.28 15.74 -4.11
C PRO A 48 -1.41 15.13 -3.29
N SER A 49 -1.67 13.85 -3.46
CA SER A 49 -2.73 13.11 -2.77
C SER A 49 -2.59 13.04 -1.25
N THR A 50 -1.39 13.25 -0.71
CA THR A 50 -1.20 13.38 0.73
C THR A 50 -1.82 14.69 1.26
N TRP A 51 -1.87 15.74 0.44
CA TRP A 51 -2.23 17.10 0.85
C TRP A 51 -3.62 17.52 0.35
N THR A 52 -4.02 17.05 -0.82
CA THR A 52 -5.30 17.43 -1.42
C THR A 52 -6.14 16.21 -1.83
N ASP A 53 -7.45 16.39 -1.87
CA ASP A 53 -8.37 15.40 -2.41
C ASP A 53 -8.44 15.47 -3.96
N ARG A 54 -9.32 14.64 -4.56
CA ARG A 54 -9.51 14.60 -6.03
C ARG A 54 -10.07 15.89 -6.63
N LEU A 55 -10.48 16.85 -5.82
CA LEU A 55 -11.00 18.17 -6.20
C LEU A 55 -10.05 19.28 -5.78
N ASP A 56 -8.77 18.95 -5.51
CA ASP A 56 -7.72 19.86 -5.03
C ASP A 56 -8.07 20.62 -3.72
N ARG A 57 -8.98 20.07 -2.91
CA ARG A 57 -9.30 20.62 -1.61
C ARG A 57 -8.33 20.11 -0.56
N ASP A 58 -7.91 20.97 0.36
CA ASP A 58 -7.05 20.62 1.49
C ASP A 58 -7.64 19.46 2.32
N ARG A 59 -6.81 18.45 2.62
CA ARG A 59 -7.14 17.28 3.46
C ARG A 59 -6.47 17.33 4.82
N THR A 60 -5.64 18.32 5.09
CA THR A 60 -4.88 18.34 6.35
C THR A 60 -5.78 18.59 7.57
N PRO A 61 -5.51 17.94 8.69
CA PRO A 61 -4.48 16.92 8.92
C PRO A 61 -4.83 15.58 8.27
N SER A 62 -3.99 15.09 7.36
CA SER A 62 -4.16 13.80 6.67
C SER A 62 -3.28 12.70 7.29
N ILE A 63 -3.69 11.46 7.15
CA ILE A 63 -2.90 10.27 7.55
C ILE A 63 -2.17 9.76 6.30
N PRO A 64 -0.82 9.76 6.27
CA PRO A 64 -0.05 9.21 5.16
C PRO A 64 0.03 7.66 5.20
N GLY A 65 0.74 7.09 4.21
CA GLY A 65 0.88 5.64 4.05
C GLY A 65 -0.21 5.07 3.14
N HIS A 66 0.17 4.15 2.25
CA HIS A 66 -0.75 3.59 1.26
C HIS A 66 -0.73 2.08 1.21
N GLU A 67 0.21 1.44 1.90
CA GLU A 67 0.35 -0.02 1.95
C GLU A 67 0.03 -0.53 3.35
N LEU A 68 -0.66 -1.64 3.43
CA LEU A 68 -0.92 -2.29 4.71
C LEU A 68 -0.92 -3.81 4.62
N ALA A 69 -0.70 -4.42 5.77
CA ALA A 69 -1.12 -5.77 6.08
C ALA A 69 -1.74 -5.79 7.47
N GLY A 70 -2.80 -6.56 7.64
CA GLY A 70 -3.56 -6.56 8.89
C GLY A 70 -4.70 -7.57 8.87
N VAL A 71 -5.66 -7.35 9.77
CA VAL A 71 -6.83 -8.21 9.95
C VAL A 71 -8.11 -7.40 9.75
N VAL A 72 -9.02 -7.92 8.96
CA VAL A 72 -10.35 -7.32 8.74
C VAL A 72 -11.15 -7.35 10.04
N THR A 73 -11.65 -6.20 10.48
CA THR A 73 -12.46 -6.06 11.72
C THR A 73 -13.92 -5.70 11.44
N ALA A 74 -14.22 -5.08 10.29
CA ALA A 74 -15.59 -4.76 9.90
C ALA A 74 -15.74 -4.79 8.39
N LEU A 75 -16.97 -5.07 7.93
CA LEU A 75 -17.34 -5.06 6.51
C LEU A 75 -18.40 -3.98 6.27
N GLY A 76 -18.22 -3.19 5.24
CA GLY A 76 -19.21 -2.27 4.73
C GLY A 76 -20.31 -3.00 3.95
N TYR A 77 -21.43 -2.33 3.76
CA TYR A 77 -22.54 -2.87 2.97
C TYR A 77 -22.07 -3.21 1.54
N GLY A 78 -22.47 -4.37 1.06
CA GLY A 78 -22.11 -4.83 -0.30
C GLY A 78 -20.72 -5.46 -0.43
N THR A 79 -19.91 -5.46 0.62
CA THR A 79 -18.59 -6.12 0.60
C THR A 79 -18.72 -7.62 0.42
N THR A 80 -17.98 -8.17 -0.53
CA THR A 80 -17.90 -9.61 -0.82
C THR A 80 -16.46 -10.06 -0.95
N GLY A 81 -16.21 -11.37 -0.80
CA GLY A 81 -14.89 -11.97 -1.00
C GLY A 81 -13.93 -11.86 0.19
N LEU A 82 -14.28 -11.08 1.23
CA LEU A 82 -13.53 -10.97 2.48
C LEU A 82 -14.43 -11.27 3.68
N SER A 83 -13.81 -11.61 4.81
CA SER A 83 -14.50 -11.94 6.06
C SER A 83 -13.82 -11.26 7.26
N VAL A 84 -14.60 -10.95 8.30
CA VAL A 84 -14.05 -10.48 9.59
C VAL A 84 -13.12 -11.56 10.16
N GLY A 85 -11.97 -11.13 10.67
CA GLY A 85 -10.90 -12.00 11.15
C GLY A 85 -9.93 -12.46 10.07
N GLN A 86 -10.19 -12.18 8.80
CA GLN A 86 -9.31 -12.55 7.69
C GLN A 86 -8.05 -11.69 7.67
N ARG A 87 -6.90 -12.34 7.51
CA ARG A 87 -5.63 -11.66 7.25
C ARG A 87 -5.60 -11.18 5.81
N VAL A 88 -5.22 -9.92 5.61
CA VAL A 88 -5.19 -9.25 4.29
C VAL A 88 -3.96 -8.38 4.14
N PHE A 89 -3.62 -8.06 2.91
CA PHE A 89 -2.63 -7.04 2.55
C PHE A 89 -3.08 -6.33 1.27
N GLY A 90 -2.59 -5.12 1.05
CA GLY A 90 -2.90 -4.37 -0.17
C GLY A 90 -2.69 -2.86 -0.03
N LEU A 91 -3.42 -2.12 -0.86
CA LEU A 91 -3.29 -0.67 -1.01
C LEU A 91 -4.56 0.06 -0.58
N THR A 92 -4.40 1.24 0.03
CA THR A 92 -5.49 2.21 0.15
C THR A 92 -5.62 3.07 -1.10
N ASP A 93 -6.79 3.67 -1.31
CA ASP A 93 -6.97 4.74 -2.31
C ASP A 93 -6.10 5.96 -1.94
N TRP A 94 -5.42 6.52 -2.95
CA TRP A 94 -4.50 7.64 -2.79
C TRP A 94 -5.13 8.91 -2.20
N ALA A 95 -6.43 9.12 -2.43
CA ALA A 95 -7.15 10.31 -1.99
C ALA A 95 -7.92 10.11 -0.67
N ARG A 96 -7.59 9.06 0.10
CA ARG A 96 -8.19 8.73 1.41
C ARG A 96 -7.13 8.81 2.51
N ASP A 97 -7.57 8.83 3.77
CA ASP A 97 -6.66 8.65 4.92
C ASP A 97 -5.95 7.30 4.81
N GLY A 98 -4.68 7.33 5.09
CA GLY A 98 -3.76 6.23 4.82
C GLY A 98 -3.59 5.24 5.96
N THR A 99 -2.48 4.55 5.94
CA THR A 99 -2.23 3.33 6.71
C THR A 99 -1.32 3.52 7.93
N LEU A 100 -0.78 4.75 8.14
CA LEU A 100 -0.02 5.04 9.36
C LEU A 100 -0.96 5.31 10.55
N ALA A 101 -1.83 4.34 10.83
CA ALA A 101 -2.83 4.34 11.90
C ALA A 101 -3.09 2.92 12.39
N GLU A 102 -3.72 2.78 13.57
CA GLU A 102 -4.12 1.46 14.09
C GLU A 102 -5.20 0.79 13.25
N TYR A 103 -6.04 1.58 12.57
CA TYR A 103 -7.10 1.09 11.67
C TYR A 103 -7.17 1.92 10.40
N ALA A 104 -7.49 1.27 9.29
CA ALA A 104 -7.72 1.92 8.01
C ALA A 104 -8.99 1.39 7.34
N ALA A 105 -9.77 2.28 6.72
CA ALA A 105 -10.89 1.89 5.85
C ALA A 105 -10.38 1.77 4.41
N VAL A 106 -10.54 0.58 3.83
CA VAL A 106 -9.99 0.23 2.52
C VAL A 106 -11.06 -0.39 1.64
N GLU A 107 -11.07 -0.04 0.37
CA GLU A 107 -11.93 -0.72 -0.60
C GLU A 107 -11.55 -2.20 -0.71
N ALA A 108 -12.50 -3.09 -0.50
CA ALA A 108 -12.26 -4.54 -0.46
C ALA A 108 -11.54 -5.08 -1.70
N ARG A 109 -11.81 -4.48 -2.88
CA ARG A 109 -11.17 -4.84 -4.16
C ARG A 109 -9.65 -4.57 -4.20
N ASN A 110 -9.14 -3.73 -3.31
CA ASN A 110 -7.72 -3.36 -3.23
C ASN A 110 -6.94 -4.27 -2.27
N LEU A 111 -7.61 -5.25 -1.69
CA LEU A 111 -7.03 -6.19 -0.73
C LEU A 111 -7.01 -7.61 -1.26
N ALA A 112 -5.96 -8.33 -0.91
CA ALA A 112 -5.84 -9.77 -1.13
C ALA A 112 -5.67 -10.51 0.21
N PRO A 113 -6.10 -11.78 0.31
CA PRO A 113 -5.79 -12.61 1.47
C PRO A 113 -4.28 -12.76 1.67
N LEU A 114 -3.82 -12.53 2.90
CA LEU A 114 -2.43 -12.79 3.28
C LEU A 114 -2.31 -14.23 3.77
N PRO A 115 -1.43 -15.07 3.16
CA PRO A 115 -1.20 -16.44 3.61
C PRO A 115 -0.83 -16.52 5.08
N GLY A 116 -1.22 -17.60 5.75
CA GLY A 116 -1.07 -17.74 7.20
C GLY A 116 0.37 -17.78 7.69
N ASP A 117 1.29 -18.23 6.85
CA ASP A 117 2.73 -18.35 7.08
C ASP A 117 3.53 -17.10 6.68
N VAL A 118 2.89 -16.08 6.08
CA VAL A 118 3.54 -14.82 5.70
C VAL A 118 3.36 -13.79 6.81
N ASP A 119 4.46 -13.20 7.26
CA ASP A 119 4.44 -12.13 8.26
C ASP A 119 3.78 -10.84 7.71
N PHE A 120 3.10 -10.08 8.59
CA PHE A 120 2.45 -8.83 8.19
C PHE A 120 3.44 -7.79 7.65
N THR A 121 4.67 -7.75 8.17
CA THR A 121 5.71 -6.83 7.68
C THR A 121 6.11 -7.15 6.25
N VAL A 122 6.19 -8.45 5.91
CA VAL A 122 6.40 -8.90 4.54
C VAL A 122 5.20 -8.53 3.67
N GLY A 123 3.98 -8.83 4.13
CA GLY A 123 2.75 -8.48 3.40
C GLY A 123 2.64 -6.99 3.08
N ALA A 124 2.94 -6.12 4.05
CA ALA A 124 2.86 -4.67 3.88
C ALA A 124 3.97 -4.08 2.98
N SER A 125 5.07 -4.78 2.76
CA SER A 125 6.18 -4.30 1.92
C SER A 125 5.98 -4.60 0.42
N LEU A 126 4.95 -5.38 0.07
CA LEU A 126 4.79 -5.88 -1.30
C LEU A 126 3.92 -5.00 -2.21
N PRO A 127 2.82 -4.35 -1.76
CA PRO A 127 1.79 -3.89 -2.68
C PRO A 127 2.29 -2.88 -3.72
N ILE A 128 2.88 -1.77 -3.34
CA ILE A 128 3.37 -0.75 -4.29
C ILE A 128 4.51 -1.32 -5.13
N SER A 129 5.52 -1.87 -4.48
CA SER A 129 6.71 -2.35 -5.16
C SER A 129 6.42 -3.57 -6.04
N GLY A 130 5.60 -4.51 -5.56
CA GLY A 130 5.21 -5.71 -6.28
C GLY A 130 4.33 -5.41 -7.49
N LEU A 131 3.30 -4.57 -7.32
CA LEU A 131 2.44 -4.17 -8.45
C LEU A 131 3.20 -3.35 -9.48
N THR A 132 4.10 -2.45 -9.05
CA THR A 132 4.95 -1.68 -9.96
C THR A 132 5.86 -2.62 -10.77
N ALA A 133 6.49 -3.59 -10.12
CA ALA A 133 7.34 -4.58 -10.76
C ALA A 133 6.54 -5.45 -11.75
N TRP A 134 5.39 -5.95 -11.34
CA TRP A 134 4.52 -6.80 -12.15
C TRP A 134 4.02 -6.06 -13.40
N GLN A 135 3.46 -4.88 -13.21
CA GLN A 135 2.94 -4.07 -14.33
C GLN A 135 4.05 -3.68 -15.31
N GLY A 136 5.23 -3.28 -14.78
CA GLY A 136 6.38 -2.96 -15.60
C GLY A 136 6.85 -4.13 -16.45
N LEU A 137 6.96 -5.31 -15.88
CA LEU A 137 7.46 -6.50 -16.57
C LEU A 137 6.42 -7.11 -17.53
N PHE A 138 5.19 -7.33 -17.05
CA PHE A 138 4.25 -8.22 -17.75
C PHE A 138 3.16 -7.47 -18.50
N GLU A 139 2.62 -6.38 -17.94
CA GLU A 139 1.55 -5.62 -18.61
C GLU A 139 2.10 -4.67 -19.68
N HIS A 140 3.13 -3.89 -19.32
CA HIS A 140 3.73 -2.93 -20.22
C HIS A 140 4.92 -3.51 -21.00
N GLY A 141 5.86 -4.16 -20.32
CA GLY A 141 7.04 -4.77 -20.91
C GLY A 141 6.76 -6.05 -21.69
N ARG A 142 5.65 -6.74 -21.38
CA ARG A 142 5.26 -8.01 -22.01
C ARG A 142 6.39 -9.02 -22.08
N LEU A 143 7.13 -9.13 -20.97
CA LEU A 143 8.30 -10.00 -20.85
C LEU A 143 7.96 -11.44 -21.24
N GLN A 144 8.80 -12.03 -22.09
CA GLN A 144 8.71 -13.42 -22.53
C GLN A 144 9.91 -14.22 -22.02
N VAL A 145 9.69 -15.53 -21.90
CA VAL A 145 10.76 -16.49 -21.58
C VAL A 145 11.93 -16.33 -22.54
N GLY A 146 13.17 -16.38 -22.01
CA GLY A 146 14.40 -16.29 -22.79
C GLY A 146 14.84 -14.88 -23.18
N GLN A 147 14.05 -13.85 -22.90
CA GLN A 147 14.47 -12.47 -23.10
C GLN A 147 15.47 -12.01 -22.06
N SER A 148 16.17 -10.90 -22.33
CA SER A 148 17.07 -10.23 -21.38
C SER A 148 16.41 -8.97 -20.82
N VAL A 149 16.56 -8.76 -19.51
CA VAL A 149 16.05 -7.57 -18.80
C VAL A 149 17.21 -6.87 -18.12
N LEU A 150 17.40 -5.59 -18.41
CA LEU A 150 18.30 -4.72 -17.66
C LEU A 150 17.51 -3.98 -16.58
N VAL A 151 17.92 -4.16 -15.32
CA VAL A 151 17.23 -3.58 -14.15
C VAL A 151 18.11 -2.51 -13.51
N HIS A 152 17.82 -1.24 -13.77
CA HIS A 152 18.45 -0.16 -13.05
C HIS A 152 17.95 -0.10 -11.61
N GLY A 153 18.86 -0.09 -10.64
CA GLY A 153 18.49 -0.09 -9.22
C GLY A 153 17.96 -1.44 -8.72
N ALA A 154 18.55 -2.54 -9.19
CA ALA A 154 18.15 -3.92 -8.86
C ALA A 154 18.14 -4.22 -7.34
N ALA A 155 18.89 -3.47 -6.52
CA ALA A 155 18.90 -3.60 -5.06
C ALA A 155 17.82 -2.75 -4.35
N GLY A 156 17.07 -1.90 -5.07
CA GLY A 156 15.98 -1.10 -4.51
C GLY A 156 14.69 -1.92 -4.28
N ALA A 157 13.70 -1.31 -3.65
CA ALA A 157 12.43 -1.98 -3.31
C ALA A 157 11.74 -2.58 -4.55
N VAL A 158 11.54 -1.80 -5.60
CA VAL A 158 10.95 -2.29 -6.86
C VAL A 158 11.93 -3.20 -7.60
N GLY A 159 13.21 -2.79 -7.72
CA GLY A 159 14.21 -3.53 -8.52
C GLY A 159 14.49 -4.93 -8.01
N SER A 160 14.46 -5.15 -6.69
CA SER A 160 14.66 -6.48 -6.10
C SER A 160 13.50 -7.43 -6.45
N ILE A 161 12.28 -6.94 -6.51
CA ILE A 161 11.11 -7.72 -6.91
C ILE A 161 11.12 -7.95 -8.43
N VAL A 162 11.44 -6.92 -9.24
CA VAL A 162 11.64 -7.07 -10.70
C VAL A 162 12.62 -8.18 -11.01
N THR A 163 13.76 -8.20 -10.29
CA THR A 163 14.81 -9.22 -10.48
C THR A 163 14.28 -10.62 -10.21
N GLN A 164 13.53 -10.81 -9.13
CA GLN A 164 12.95 -12.10 -8.77
C GLN A 164 11.90 -12.54 -9.79
N LEU A 165 10.93 -11.68 -10.08
CA LEU A 165 9.84 -11.98 -11.01
C LEU A 165 10.35 -12.28 -12.44
N ALA A 166 11.34 -11.51 -12.93
CA ALA A 166 11.91 -11.73 -14.24
C ALA A 166 12.65 -13.07 -14.34
N ARG A 167 13.40 -13.45 -13.28
CA ARG A 167 14.06 -14.75 -13.20
C ARG A 167 13.05 -15.90 -13.18
N GLU A 168 12.01 -15.81 -12.36
CA GLU A 168 10.92 -16.81 -12.31
C GLU A 168 10.22 -16.94 -13.65
N ALA A 169 10.08 -15.85 -14.41
CA ALA A 169 9.55 -15.86 -15.76
C ALA A 169 10.52 -16.43 -16.82
N GLY A 170 11.72 -16.88 -16.42
CA GLY A 170 12.69 -17.47 -17.34
C GLY A 170 13.47 -16.46 -18.17
N ALA A 171 13.58 -15.19 -17.73
CA ALA A 171 14.40 -14.17 -18.37
C ALA A 171 15.84 -14.18 -17.86
N TYR A 172 16.76 -13.70 -18.70
CA TYR A 172 18.12 -13.38 -18.26
C TYR A 172 18.14 -11.96 -17.69
N VAL A 173 18.54 -11.83 -16.41
CA VAL A 173 18.50 -10.55 -15.68
C VAL A 173 19.90 -9.98 -15.50
N ILE A 174 20.07 -8.73 -15.86
CA ILE A 174 21.26 -7.90 -15.64
C ILE A 174 20.84 -6.76 -14.69
N GLY A 175 21.58 -6.59 -13.56
CA GLY A 175 21.28 -5.59 -12.53
C GLY A 175 22.51 -4.81 -12.08
#